data_d6594d437ad463325087248687c2a91b
#
_entry.id   d6594d437ad463325087248687c2a91b
#
_cell.length_a   1.000
_cell.length_b   1.000
_cell.length_c   1.000
_cell.angle_alpha   90.00
_cell.angle_beta   90.00
_cell.angle_gamma   90.00
#
_symmetry.space_group_name_H-M   'P 1'
#
loop_
_entity.id
_entity.type
_entity.pdbx_description
1 polymer ?
#
loop_
_entity_poly.entity_id
_entity_poly.type
_entity_poly.pdbx_seq_one_letter_code
_entity_poly.pdbx_strand_id
1 'polypeptide(L)'
;MMTVAQMRVRIALTALVALILTVLPLPMWLDVLRPAFLVLTVLYWSINTPRAGGIGLGFLCGLLLDVFQGPVLGEHALALSIVAYIAVREHQRIRSKPAFQQSLLVFAALAFYEFVVFAIDGWTGHPVTSPLRWLHCLTGAIVWPPAAAILSYSEGRLA
;
A
#
# COMPACT_ATOMS: atom_id res chain seq x y z
N MET A 1 -4.94 24.88 -11.02
CA MET A 1 -4.84 24.39 -9.64
C MET A 1 -5.95 23.36 -9.38
N MET A 2 -5.59 22.16 -8.95
CA MET A 2 -6.61 21.17 -8.57
C MET A 2 -7.24 21.55 -7.24
N THR A 3 -8.57 21.45 -7.16
CA THR A 3 -9.28 21.64 -5.89
C THR A 3 -9.03 20.47 -4.94
N VAL A 4 -9.15 20.70 -3.63
CA VAL A 4 -9.01 19.63 -2.62
C VAL A 4 -10.02 18.48 -2.87
N ALA A 5 -11.20 18.82 -3.37
CA ALA A 5 -12.23 17.84 -3.72
C ALA A 5 -11.78 16.93 -4.89
N GLN A 6 -11.20 17.52 -5.94
CA GLN A 6 -10.67 16.74 -7.07
C GLN A 6 -9.53 15.81 -6.66
N MET A 7 -8.67 16.26 -5.76
CA MET A 7 -7.59 15.43 -5.21
C MET A 7 -8.16 14.22 -4.45
N ARG A 8 -9.13 14.45 -3.56
CA ARG A 8 -9.77 13.36 -2.79
C ARG A 8 -10.47 12.34 -3.69
N VAL A 9 -11.13 12.79 -4.75
CA VAL A 9 -11.78 11.91 -5.72
C VAL A 9 -10.73 11.03 -6.43
N ARG A 10 -9.60 11.58 -6.84
CA ARG A 10 -8.53 10.82 -7.48
C ARG A 10 -7.91 9.78 -6.55
N ILE A 11 -7.67 10.17 -5.30
CA ILE A 11 -7.20 9.23 -4.26
C ILE A 11 -8.20 8.09 -4.09
N ALA A 12 -9.48 8.39 -3.97
CA ALA A 12 -10.53 7.38 -3.83
C ALA A 12 -10.61 6.46 -5.05
N LEU A 13 -10.54 7.01 -6.27
CA LEU A 13 -10.59 6.21 -7.50
C LEU A 13 -9.37 5.29 -7.64
N THR A 14 -8.17 5.81 -7.41
CA THR A 14 -6.94 5.00 -7.47
C THR A 14 -6.90 3.94 -6.39
N ALA A 15 -7.36 4.25 -5.17
CA ALA A 15 -7.47 3.29 -4.08
C ALA A 15 -8.52 2.21 -4.40
N LEU A 16 -9.65 2.58 -5.01
CA LEU A 16 -10.68 1.63 -5.42
C LEU A 16 -10.15 0.67 -6.51
N VAL A 17 -9.46 1.19 -7.51
CA VAL A 17 -8.83 0.36 -8.56
C VAL A 17 -7.79 -0.58 -7.95
N ALA A 18 -6.95 -0.07 -7.05
CA ALA A 18 -5.95 -0.89 -6.36
C ALA A 18 -6.60 -1.97 -5.48
N LEU A 19 -7.71 -1.66 -4.80
CA LEU A 19 -8.48 -2.62 -4.02
C LEU A 19 -9.05 -3.73 -4.91
N ILE A 20 -9.64 -3.38 -6.04
CA ILE A 20 -10.17 -4.35 -7.01
C ILE A 20 -9.04 -5.26 -7.50
N LEU A 21 -7.89 -4.71 -7.87
CA LEU A 21 -6.73 -5.49 -8.30
C LEU A 21 -6.19 -6.41 -7.19
N THR A 22 -6.29 -5.97 -5.93
CA THR A 22 -5.85 -6.76 -4.78
C THR A 22 -6.81 -7.90 -4.46
N VAL A 23 -8.12 -7.70 -4.65
CA VAL A 23 -9.16 -8.69 -4.31
C VAL A 23 -9.45 -9.65 -5.47
N LEU A 24 -9.10 -9.29 -6.70
CA LEU A 24 -9.38 -10.09 -7.89
C LEU A 24 -8.80 -11.51 -7.76
N PRO A 25 -9.60 -12.59 -7.89
CA PRO A 25 -9.10 -13.94 -7.80
C PRO A 25 -8.16 -14.25 -8.97
N LEU A 26 -6.90 -14.56 -8.66
CA LEU A 26 -5.90 -14.98 -9.63
C LEU A 26 -5.53 -16.47 -9.42
N PRO A 27 -5.04 -17.14 -10.47
CA PRO A 27 -4.45 -18.46 -10.32
C PRO A 27 -3.34 -18.45 -9.26
N MET A 28 -3.19 -19.55 -8.52
CA MET A 28 -2.27 -19.66 -7.37
C MET A 28 -0.83 -19.24 -7.69
N TRP A 29 -0.33 -19.55 -8.88
CA TRP A 29 1.03 -19.19 -9.31
C TRP A 29 1.22 -17.69 -9.60
N LEU A 30 0.17 -16.99 -10.01
CA LEU A 30 0.16 -15.53 -10.19
C LEU A 30 -0.09 -14.80 -8.87
N ASP A 31 -0.89 -15.40 -7.99
CA ASP A 31 -1.23 -14.80 -6.69
C ASP A 31 0.00 -14.62 -5.81
N VAL A 32 0.91 -15.58 -5.82
CA VAL A 32 2.19 -15.50 -5.09
C VAL A 32 3.07 -14.33 -5.55
N LEU A 33 2.99 -13.95 -6.81
CA LEU A 33 3.77 -12.85 -7.40
C LEU A 33 3.00 -11.51 -7.41
N ARG A 34 1.78 -11.49 -6.94
CA ARG A 34 0.95 -10.28 -6.92
C ARG A 34 1.54 -9.23 -5.99
N PRO A 35 1.88 -8.04 -6.48
CA PRO A 35 2.27 -6.94 -5.59
C PRO A 35 1.07 -6.47 -4.78
N ALA A 36 1.33 -5.95 -3.59
CA ALA A 36 0.31 -5.37 -2.72
C ALA A 36 -0.14 -4.00 -3.25
N PHE A 37 -0.90 -3.97 -4.34
CA PHE A 37 -1.30 -2.74 -5.04
C PHE A 37 -1.94 -1.71 -4.13
N LEU A 38 -2.81 -2.12 -3.21
CA LEU A 38 -3.46 -1.21 -2.28
C LEU A 38 -2.45 -0.55 -1.34
N VAL A 39 -1.51 -1.32 -0.81
CA VAL A 39 -0.45 -0.80 0.08
C VAL A 39 0.45 0.17 -0.68
N LEU A 40 0.83 -0.16 -1.91
CA LEU A 40 1.62 0.72 -2.78
C LEU A 40 0.89 2.05 -3.06
N THR A 41 -0.41 2.00 -3.32
CA THR A 41 -1.23 3.19 -3.56
C THR A 41 -1.32 4.06 -2.31
N VAL A 42 -1.56 3.47 -1.15
CA VAL A 42 -1.58 4.20 0.14
C VAL A 42 -0.22 4.83 0.43
N LEU A 43 0.88 4.10 0.22
CA LEU A 43 2.24 4.63 0.36
C LEU A 43 2.48 5.81 -0.56
N TYR A 44 2.13 5.69 -1.84
CA TYR A 44 2.30 6.77 -2.82
C TYR A 44 1.61 8.07 -2.37
N TRP A 45 0.34 8.00 -2.02
CA TRP A 45 -0.42 9.17 -1.60
C TRP A 45 0.04 9.72 -0.25
N SER A 46 0.49 8.85 0.68
CA SER A 46 1.05 9.28 1.96
C SER A 46 2.38 10.04 1.80
N ILE A 47 3.18 9.66 0.82
CA ILE A 47 4.46 10.30 0.51
C ILE A 47 4.26 11.60 -0.27
N ASN A 48 3.39 11.59 -1.27
CA ASN A 48 3.25 12.73 -2.19
C ASN A 48 2.24 13.78 -1.73
N THR A 49 1.19 13.37 -1.03
CA THR A 49 0.12 14.24 -0.53
C THR A 49 -0.25 13.91 0.92
N PRO A 50 0.65 14.16 1.88
CA PRO A 50 0.45 13.75 3.28
C PRO A 50 -0.80 14.33 3.96
N ARG A 51 -1.32 15.45 3.43
CA ARG A 51 -2.56 16.07 3.95
C ARG A 51 -3.84 15.34 3.54
N ALA A 52 -3.84 14.71 2.38
CA ALA A 52 -5.01 14.01 1.83
C ALA A 52 -4.88 12.48 1.93
N GLY A 53 -3.66 11.97 1.84
CA GLY A 53 -3.28 10.60 2.19
C GLY A 53 -3.02 10.46 3.69
N GLY A 54 -2.34 9.42 4.08
CA GLY A 54 -1.87 9.21 5.45
C GLY A 54 -2.73 8.24 6.25
N ILE A 55 -2.74 8.40 7.57
CA ILE A 55 -3.31 7.43 8.51
C ILE A 55 -4.78 7.13 8.22
N GLY A 56 -5.58 8.16 7.96
CA GLY A 56 -7.01 8.00 7.68
C GLY A 56 -7.27 7.20 6.41
N LEU A 57 -6.51 7.47 5.34
CA LEU A 57 -6.57 6.70 4.11
C LEU A 57 -6.12 5.25 4.34
N GLY A 58 -5.00 5.06 5.05
CA GLY A 58 -4.48 3.74 5.39
C GLY A 58 -5.48 2.93 6.21
N PHE A 59 -6.11 3.55 7.21
CA PHE A 59 -7.11 2.89 8.03
C PHE A 59 -8.35 2.47 7.21
N LEU A 60 -8.91 3.36 6.39
CA LEU A 60 -10.08 3.05 5.57
C LEU A 60 -9.79 1.97 4.53
N CYS A 61 -8.66 2.08 3.83
CA CYS A 61 -8.25 1.09 2.84
C CYS A 61 -7.98 -0.27 3.49
N GLY A 62 -7.32 -0.29 4.64
CA GLY A 62 -7.07 -1.51 5.40
C GLY A 62 -8.35 -2.14 5.92
N LEU A 63 -9.29 -1.35 6.40
CA LEU A 63 -10.60 -1.84 6.86
C LEU A 63 -11.41 -2.47 5.72
N LEU A 64 -11.39 -1.85 4.54
CA LEU A 64 -12.00 -2.43 3.35
C LEU A 64 -11.33 -3.75 2.96
N LEU A 65 -10.01 -3.82 3.04
CA LEU A 65 -9.27 -5.05 2.77
C LEU A 65 -9.62 -6.16 3.77
N ASP A 66 -9.76 -5.82 5.05
CA ASP A 66 -10.18 -6.76 6.09
C ASP A 66 -11.57 -7.34 5.82
N VAL A 67 -12.51 -6.52 5.34
CA VAL A 67 -13.85 -7.00 4.98
C VAL A 67 -13.81 -8.01 3.84
N PHE A 68 -12.89 -7.85 2.88
CA PHE A 68 -12.83 -8.72 1.71
C PHE A 68 -11.91 -9.93 1.89
N GLN A 69 -10.84 -9.83 2.65
CA GLN A 69 -9.80 -10.85 2.70
C GLN A 69 -9.36 -11.24 4.12
N GLY A 70 -9.58 -10.38 5.10
CA GLY A 70 -9.03 -10.57 6.44
C GLY A 70 -9.80 -11.58 7.28
N PRO A 71 -9.13 -12.54 7.92
CA PRO A 71 -9.77 -13.39 8.91
C PRO A 71 -10.10 -12.64 10.21
N VAL A 72 -9.37 -11.53 10.48
CA VAL A 72 -9.55 -10.68 11.66
C VAL A 72 -9.81 -9.25 11.20
N LEU A 73 -10.94 -8.69 11.60
CA LEU A 73 -11.30 -7.32 11.29
C LEU A 73 -10.35 -6.35 12.04
N GLY A 74 -9.72 -5.45 11.30
CA GLY A 74 -8.80 -4.44 11.85
C GLY A 74 -7.31 -4.78 11.68
N GLU A 75 -6.97 -5.97 11.23
CA GLU A 75 -5.61 -6.44 11.03
C GLU A 75 -4.86 -5.60 9.98
N HIS A 76 -5.38 -5.55 8.76
CA HIS A 76 -4.84 -4.74 7.68
C HIS A 76 -5.04 -3.24 7.94
N ALA A 77 -6.15 -2.85 8.59
CA ALA A 77 -6.41 -1.47 8.98
C ALA A 77 -5.32 -0.95 9.92
N LEU A 78 -4.92 -1.73 10.92
CA LEU A 78 -3.85 -1.38 11.85
C LEU A 78 -2.49 -1.31 11.13
N ALA A 79 -2.15 -2.35 10.37
CA ALA A 79 -0.88 -2.44 9.65
C ALA A 79 -0.71 -1.28 8.66
N LEU A 80 -1.72 -1.00 7.83
CA LEU A 80 -1.72 0.11 6.88
C LEU A 80 -1.69 1.48 7.55
N SER A 81 -2.36 1.65 8.67
CA SER A 81 -2.33 2.91 9.44
C SER A 81 -0.93 3.23 9.95
N ILE A 82 -0.22 2.24 10.48
CA ILE A 82 1.15 2.41 10.99
C ILE A 82 2.09 2.73 9.83
N VAL A 83 2.01 1.98 8.74
CA VAL A 83 2.86 2.18 7.55
C VAL A 83 2.59 3.55 6.91
N ALA A 84 1.32 3.96 6.81
CA ALA A 84 0.95 5.28 6.31
C ALA A 84 1.47 6.41 7.23
N TYR A 85 1.41 6.22 8.55
CA TYR A 85 1.97 7.17 9.50
C TYR A 85 3.49 7.36 9.31
N ILE A 86 4.23 6.27 9.18
CA ILE A 86 5.68 6.32 8.94
C ILE A 86 5.97 6.99 7.59
N ALA A 87 5.20 6.67 6.55
CA ALA A 87 5.35 7.27 5.23
C ALA A 87 5.09 8.79 5.24
N VAL A 88 4.08 9.24 5.96
CA VAL A 88 3.79 10.67 6.15
C VAL A 88 4.91 11.36 6.92
N ARG A 89 5.41 10.74 7.98
CA ARG A 89 6.49 11.31 8.79
C ARG A 89 7.78 11.47 7.99
N GLU A 90 8.12 10.48 7.19
CA GLU A 90 9.36 10.45 6.40
C GLU A 90 9.19 10.92 4.94
N HIS A 91 8.02 11.47 4.57
CA HIS A 91 7.66 11.78 3.18
C HIS A 91 8.70 12.65 2.44
N GLN A 92 9.25 13.66 3.10
CA GLN A 92 10.25 14.55 2.49
C GLN A 92 11.55 13.79 2.19
N ARG A 93 11.97 12.94 3.12
CA ARG A 93 13.18 12.14 3.00
C ARG A 93 13.04 11.09 1.89
N ILE A 94 11.88 10.45 1.80
CA ILE A 94 11.61 9.43 0.78
C ILE A 94 11.50 10.09 -0.61
N ARG A 95 10.76 11.18 -0.70
CA ARG A 95 10.50 11.88 -1.96
C ARG A 95 11.76 12.49 -2.61
N SER A 96 12.76 12.86 -1.81
CA SER A 96 14.03 13.42 -2.30
C SER A 96 15.00 12.37 -2.88
N LYS A 97 14.69 11.07 -2.69
CA LYS A 97 15.56 9.97 -3.13
C LYS A 97 15.31 9.56 -4.58
N PRO A 98 16.35 9.08 -5.30
CA PRO A 98 16.17 8.50 -6.62
C PRO A 98 15.30 7.22 -6.56
N ALA A 99 14.69 6.85 -7.70
CA ALA A 99 13.72 5.76 -7.78
C ALA A 99 14.21 4.43 -7.17
N PHE A 100 15.48 4.10 -7.34
CA PHE A 100 16.07 2.88 -6.76
C PHE A 100 16.05 2.89 -5.22
N GLN A 101 16.44 4.02 -4.62
CA GLN A 101 16.43 4.16 -3.16
C GLN A 101 14.99 4.23 -2.61
N GLN A 102 14.05 4.81 -3.36
CA GLN A 102 12.64 4.76 -3.01
C GLN A 102 12.11 3.31 -3.00
N SER A 103 12.46 2.51 -4.01
CA SER A 103 12.09 1.09 -4.06
C SER A 103 12.59 0.31 -2.85
N LEU A 104 13.81 0.59 -2.40
CA LEU A 104 14.36 -0.04 -1.20
C LEU A 104 13.60 0.35 0.07
N LEU A 105 13.22 1.62 0.21
CA LEU A 105 12.41 2.11 1.34
C LEU A 105 10.99 1.54 1.29
N VAL A 106 10.43 1.41 0.11
CA VAL A 106 9.12 0.77 -0.10
C VAL A 106 9.19 -0.72 0.25
N PHE A 107 10.26 -1.40 -0.13
CA PHE A 107 10.50 -2.78 0.30
C PHE A 107 10.50 -2.91 1.82
N ALA A 108 11.21 -2.03 2.52
CA ALA A 108 11.24 -2.02 3.98
C ALA A 108 9.85 -1.75 4.58
N ALA A 109 9.08 -0.83 3.99
CA ALA A 109 7.71 -0.53 4.42
C ALA A 109 6.77 -1.73 4.21
N LEU A 110 6.86 -2.41 3.06
CA LEU A 110 6.09 -3.61 2.77
C LEU A 110 6.47 -4.77 3.69
N ALA A 111 7.76 -4.97 3.95
CA ALA A 111 8.24 -5.98 4.88
C ALA A 111 7.72 -5.71 6.31
N PHE A 112 7.70 -4.46 6.73
CA PHE A 112 7.15 -4.06 8.02
C PHE A 112 5.63 -4.28 8.07
N TYR A 113 4.91 -3.96 7.01
CA TYR A 113 3.48 -4.25 6.88
C TYR A 113 3.19 -5.74 7.03
N GLU A 114 3.89 -6.58 6.28
CA GLU A 114 3.76 -8.04 6.36
C GLU A 114 4.15 -8.58 7.74
N PHE A 115 5.16 -8.00 8.37
CA PHE A 115 5.54 -8.37 9.73
C PHE A 115 4.44 -8.07 10.75
N VAL A 116 3.77 -6.93 10.66
CA VAL A 116 2.66 -6.57 11.55
C VAL A 116 1.49 -7.53 11.36
N VAL A 117 1.12 -7.81 10.11
CA VAL A 117 0.07 -8.78 9.78
C VAL A 117 0.43 -10.17 10.29
N PHE A 118 1.67 -10.61 10.06
CA PHE A 118 2.20 -11.88 10.58
C PHE A 118 2.12 -11.97 12.11
N ALA A 119 2.46 -10.90 12.82
CA ALA A 119 2.41 -10.87 14.28
C ALA A 119 0.98 -10.97 14.81
N ILE A 120 0.02 -10.33 14.14
CA ILE A 120 -1.41 -10.40 14.49
C ILE A 120 -1.95 -11.80 14.23
N ASP A 121 -1.65 -12.38 13.06
CA ASP A 121 -2.01 -13.76 12.71
C ASP A 121 -1.52 -14.74 13.77
N GLY A 122 -0.25 -14.63 14.16
CA GLY A 122 0.35 -15.48 15.19
C GLY A 122 -0.34 -15.32 16.56
N TRP A 123 -0.74 -14.11 16.90
CA TRP A 123 -1.39 -13.84 18.18
C TRP A 123 -2.86 -14.27 18.22
N THR A 124 -3.55 -14.21 17.08
CA THR A 124 -4.96 -14.64 16.97
C THR A 124 -5.12 -16.12 16.71
N GLY A 125 -4.01 -16.88 16.62
CA GLY A 125 -4.04 -18.33 16.43
C GLY A 125 -4.34 -18.78 14.99
N HIS A 126 -4.26 -17.87 14.03
CA HIS A 126 -4.38 -18.20 12.62
C HIS A 126 -3.01 -18.68 12.10
N PRO A 127 -2.91 -19.90 11.54
CA PRO A 127 -1.63 -20.42 11.10
C PRO A 127 -1.07 -19.61 9.94
N VAL A 128 0.15 -19.15 10.10
CA VAL A 128 0.91 -18.49 9.03
C VAL A 128 1.31 -19.52 8.00
N THR A 129 0.64 -19.51 6.88
CA THR A 129 0.61 -20.66 5.98
C THR A 129 1.77 -20.74 4.99
N SER A 130 2.50 -19.65 4.70
CA SER A 130 3.56 -19.76 3.70
C SER A 130 4.61 -18.65 3.79
N PRO A 131 5.91 -19.00 3.74
CA PRO A 131 7.00 -18.04 3.56
C PRO A 131 6.91 -17.29 2.22
N LEU A 132 6.17 -17.81 1.25
CA LEU A 132 5.97 -17.20 -0.06
C LEU A 132 5.23 -15.86 -0.01
N ARG A 133 4.49 -15.57 1.06
CA ARG A 133 3.85 -14.26 1.25
C ARG A 133 4.87 -13.09 1.26
N TRP A 134 6.11 -13.34 1.67
CA TRP A 134 7.17 -12.34 1.66
C TRP A 134 7.63 -11.95 0.24
N LEU A 135 7.31 -12.77 -0.77
CA LEU A 135 7.55 -12.44 -2.17
C LEU A 135 6.77 -11.19 -2.63
N HIS A 136 5.62 -10.91 -2.02
CA HIS A 136 4.86 -9.69 -2.29
C HIS A 136 5.67 -8.41 -2.00
N CYS A 137 6.59 -8.46 -1.03
CA CYS A 137 7.47 -7.35 -0.72
C CYS A 137 8.46 -7.08 -1.87
N LEU A 138 9.05 -8.14 -2.42
CA LEU A 138 9.96 -8.05 -3.56
C LEU A 138 9.25 -7.55 -4.82
N THR A 139 8.13 -8.17 -5.16
CA THR A 139 7.33 -7.78 -6.33
C THR A 139 6.82 -6.35 -6.20
N GLY A 140 6.39 -5.94 -5.01
CA GLY A 140 5.98 -4.57 -4.71
C GLY A 140 7.10 -3.56 -4.90
N ALA A 141 8.32 -3.87 -4.44
CA ALA A 141 9.48 -3.01 -4.62
C ALA A 141 9.90 -2.87 -6.09
N ILE A 142 9.81 -3.95 -6.87
CA ILE A 142 10.10 -3.94 -8.30
C ILE A 142 9.04 -3.15 -9.08
N VAL A 143 7.78 -3.28 -8.69
CA VAL A 143 6.64 -2.59 -9.34
C VAL A 143 6.53 -1.13 -8.90
N TRP A 144 7.21 -0.72 -7.83
CA TRP A 144 7.14 0.65 -7.31
C TRP A 144 7.43 1.74 -8.36
N PRO A 145 8.54 1.72 -9.14
CA PRO A 145 8.81 2.77 -10.11
C PRO A 145 7.72 2.95 -11.16
N PRO A 146 7.23 1.89 -11.85
CA PRO A 146 6.14 2.05 -12.80
C PRO A 146 4.81 2.41 -12.13
N ALA A 147 4.52 1.89 -10.94
CA ALA A 147 3.32 2.25 -10.20
C ALA A 147 3.33 3.73 -9.78
N ALA A 148 4.45 4.23 -9.29
CA ALA A 148 4.63 5.63 -8.98
C ALA A 148 4.49 6.53 -10.22
N ALA A 149 5.01 6.10 -11.37
CA ALA A 149 4.85 6.82 -12.63
C ALA A 149 3.37 6.91 -13.08
N ILE A 150 2.63 5.81 -13.00
CA ILE A 150 1.20 5.78 -13.33
C ILE A 150 0.40 6.67 -12.38
N LEU A 151 0.68 6.61 -11.08
CA LEU A 151 0.01 7.43 -10.08
C LEU A 151 0.36 8.92 -10.22
N SER A 152 1.60 9.26 -10.58
CA SER A 152 2.02 10.65 -10.84
C SER A 152 1.31 11.23 -12.07
N TYR A 153 1.06 10.42 -13.09
CA TYR A 153 0.24 10.82 -14.23
C TYR A 153 -1.19 11.16 -13.80
N SER A 154 -1.75 10.39 -12.89
CA SER A 154 -3.08 10.68 -12.32
C SER A 154 -3.11 11.98 -11.50
N GLU A 155 -1.99 12.43 -10.94
CA GLU A 155 -1.84 13.73 -10.28
C GLU A 155 -1.77 14.92 -11.26
N GLY A 156 -1.58 14.67 -12.56
CA GLY A 156 -1.39 15.73 -13.57
C GLY A 156 -0.02 16.42 -13.49
N ARG A 157 0.99 15.75 -12.90
CA ARG A 157 2.34 16.29 -12.75
C ARG A 157 3.21 16.19 -14.00
N LEU A 158 2.79 15.40 -14.98
CA LEU A 158 3.52 15.18 -16.24
C LEU A 158 2.86 15.87 -17.45
N ALA A 159 1.97 16.82 -17.19
CA ALA A 159 1.38 17.67 -18.21
C ALA A 159 2.02 19.07 -18.20
#